data_d8049623f09857396fb9650ff0ed938d
#
_entry.id   d8049623f09857396fb9650ff0ed938d
#
_cell.length_a   1.000
_cell.length_b   1.000
_cell.length_c   1.000
_cell.angle_alpha   90.00
_cell.angle_beta   90.00
_cell.angle_gamma   90.00
#
_symmetry.space_group_name_H-M   'P 1'
#
loop_
_entity.id
_entity.type
_entity.pdbx_description
1 polymer ?
#
loop_
_entity_poly.entity_id
_entity_poly.type
_entity_poly.pdbx_seq_one_letter_code
_entity_poly.pdbx_strand_id
1 'polypeptide(L)'
;MTALHTPNVDQPIPLDQALPHRKTLREWLIPLSERSTSRAFVLLAFDYALFFALITATVMLEAVWAKLLCGMVAGFVIGRLFVIGHDACHQSLTPHRELNKVLGRIAFLPSLTPYSLWDTGHNVVHHGYTNLKGVDFVWTPLTAAEFEALSPLQKLLERAYRSGWAPGLYYMIEIWWKREFFPNKTHMPTRRPIFFKDSLLVIVFGVLWIAAIAAAAVYTGQSVWLSLLMGVLIPFFFWNTMIGFVVYVHHTHVKVSWHDNKAAWTKAAPFVSTTVHLTFPFHIGGMMHHIMEHTAHHVDMSIPLYRLKQAQAKLEEMLPGRIIV
;
A
#
# COMPACT_ATOMS: atom_id res chain seq x y z
N MET A 1 -22.14 -31.42 24.38
CA MET A 1 -22.07 -30.79 23.04
C MET A 1 -22.72 -29.43 23.16
N THR A 2 -21.92 -28.39 23.42
CA THR A 2 -22.38 -27.01 23.43
C THR A 2 -22.60 -26.62 21.97
N ALA A 3 -23.85 -26.33 21.60
CA ALA A 3 -24.22 -25.80 20.30
C ALA A 3 -23.31 -24.57 20.05
N LEU A 4 -22.53 -24.63 18.98
CA LEU A 4 -21.83 -23.46 18.45
C LEU A 4 -22.92 -22.46 18.08
N HIS A 5 -23.12 -21.47 18.90
CA HIS A 5 -23.99 -20.34 18.63
C HIS A 5 -23.44 -19.66 17.38
N THR A 6 -24.02 -19.92 16.21
CA THR A 6 -23.75 -19.11 15.02
C THR A 6 -24.28 -17.72 15.35
N PRO A 7 -23.43 -16.68 15.41
CA PRO A 7 -23.90 -15.34 15.70
C PRO A 7 -24.94 -14.95 14.66
N ASN A 8 -26.01 -14.32 15.11
CA ASN A 8 -27.01 -13.74 14.20
C ASN A 8 -26.29 -12.66 13.38
N VAL A 9 -26.14 -12.88 12.09
CA VAL A 9 -25.35 -12.07 11.17
C VAL A 9 -25.86 -10.62 11.07
N ASP A 10 -27.06 -10.35 11.59
CA ASP A 10 -27.76 -9.06 11.47
C ASP A 10 -27.63 -8.16 12.71
N GLN A 11 -26.87 -8.58 13.72
CA GLN A 11 -26.73 -7.81 14.95
C GLN A 11 -25.26 -7.53 15.29
N PRO A 12 -24.96 -6.36 15.90
CA PRO A 12 -23.61 -6.05 16.40
C PRO A 12 -23.11 -7.11 17.38
N ILE A 13 -21.83 -7.44 17.30
CA ILE A 13 -21.19 -8.42 18.18
C ILE A 13 -20.68 -7.73 19.44
N PRO A 14 -21.23 -8.04 20.62
CA PRO A 14 -20.78 -7.47 21.89
C PRO A 14 -19.30 -7.76 22.19
N LEU A 15 -18.66 -6.89 22.99
CA LEU A 15 -17.24 -7.01 23.31
C LEU A 15 -16.85 -8.29 24.06
N ASP A 16 -17.76 -8.87 24.83
CA ASP A 16 -17.56 -10.09 25.60
C ASP A 16 -17.71 -11.38 24.75
N GLN A 17 -18.23 -11.28 23.54
CA GLN A 17 -18.33 -12.41 22.61
C GLN A 17 -17.05 -12.54 21.77
N ALA A 18 -16.65 -13.78 21.45
CA ALA A 18 -15.55 -14.02 20.53
C ALA A 18 -15.89 -13.53 19.11
N LEU A 19 -14.90 -13.02 18.39
CA LEU A 19 -15.08 -12.67 16.98
C LEU A 19 -15.38 -13.95 16.16
N PRO A 20 -16.36 -13.91 15.26
CA PRO A 20 -16.64 -15.01 14.38
C PRO A 20 -15.53 -15.18 13.34
N HIS A 21 -15.58 -16.26 12.60
CA HIS A 21 -14.65 -16.48 11.51
C HIS A 21 -14.71 -15.35 10.47
N ARG A 22 -13.56 -14.98 9.87
CA ARG A 22 -13.46 -13.92 8.84
C ARG A 22 -14.55 -14.04 7.75
N LYS A 23 -14.91 -15.27 7.36
CA LYS A 23 -15.95 -15.50 6.34
C LYS A 23 -17.29 -14.87 6.75
N THR A 24 -17.70 -14.99 8.00
CA THR A 24 -18.93 -14.38 8.52
C THR A 24 -18.89 -12.86 8.46
N LEU A 25 -17.75 -12.24 8.83
CA LEU A 25 -17.60 -10.79 8.71
C LEU A 25 -17.69 -10.32 7.25
N ARG A 26 -17.13 -11.09 6.33
CA ARG A 26 -17.23 -10.80 4.90
C ARG A 26 -18.66 -10.80 4.37
N GLU A 27 -19.54 -11.63 4.93
CA GLU A 27 -20.97 -11.68 4.53
C GLU A 27 -21.66 -10.31 4.68
N TRP A 28 -21.28 -9.51 5.67
CA TRP A 28 -21.79 -8.14 5.83
C TRP A 28 -21.34 -7.19 4.71
N LEU A 29 -20.22 -7.48 4.09
CA LEU A 29 -19.55 -6.62 3.12
C LEU A 29 -19.84 -7.03 1.67
N ILE A 30 -20.42 -8.21 1.42
CA ILE A 30 -20.74 -8.70 0.06
C ILE A 30 -21.48 -7.64 -0.79
N PRO A 31 -22.51 -6.92 -0.27
CA PRO A 31 -23.21 -5.90 -1.06
C PRO A 31 -22.32 -4.74 -1.50
N LEU A 32 -21.17 -4.55 -0.83
CA LEU A 32 -20.20 -3.48 -1.13
C LEU A 32 -19.07 -3.95 -2.04
N SER A 33 -19.03 -5.24 -2.41
CA SER A 33 -17.99 -5.80 -3.30
C SER A 33 -18.29 -5.64 -4.79
N GLU A 34 -19.38 -4.94 -5.15
CA GLU A 34 -19.71 -4.63 -6.54
C GLU A 34 -18.65 -3.71 -7.17
N ARG A 35 -18.14 -4.13 -8.33
CA ARG A 35 -17.03 -3.50 -9.05
C ARG A 35 -17.53 -2.80 -10.30
N SER A 36 -16.93 -1.67 -10.63
CA SER A 36 -17.29 -0.86 -11.80
C SER A 36 -16.07 -0.59 -12.68
N THR A 37 -16.08 -1.14 -13.89
CA THR A 37 -15.03 -0.90 -14.88
C THR A 37 -14.94 0.58 -15.27
N SER A 38 -16.06 1.26 -15.44
CA SER A 38 -16.08 2.69 -15.78
C SER A 38 -15.44 3.55 -14.71
N ARG A 39 -15.75 3.29 -13.43
CA ARG A 39 -15.11 4.01 -12.30
C ARG A 39 -13.60 3.76 -12.26
N ALA A 40 -13.16 2.53 -12.49
CA ALA A 40 -11.74 2.19 -12.55
C ALA A 40 -11.01 3.01 -13.61
N PHE A 41 -11.55 3.10 -14.82
CA PHE A 41 -10.98 3.91 -15.91
C PHE A 41 -10.99 5.40 -15.60
N VAL A 42 -12.07 5.94 -15.03
CA VAL A 42 -12.16 7.36 -14.67
C VAL A 42 -11.10 7.72 -13.62
N LEU A 43 -10.95 6.92 -12.58
CA LEU A 43 -9.95 7.15 -11.53
C LEU A 43 -8.53 7.08 -12.11
N LEU A 44 -8.22 6.04 -12.89
CA LEU A 44 -6.90 5.88 -13.50
C LEU A 44 -6.58 7.03 -14.47
N ALA A 45 -7.53 7.40 -15.34
CA ALA A 45 -7.34 8.47 -16.31
C ALA A 45 -7.17 9.83 -15.63
N PHE A 46 -7.96 10.12 -14.58
CA PHE A 46 -7.84 11.35 -13.80
C PHE A 46 -6.46 11.46 -13.12
N ASP A 47 -6.04 10.41 -12.44
CA ASP A 47 -4.76 10.43 -11.73
C ASP A 47 -3.57 10.49 -12.70
N TYR A 48 -3.64 9.84 -13.85
CA TYR A 48 -2.61 9.97 -14.89
C TYR A 48 -2.60 11.37 -15.54
N ALA A 49 -3.75 11.95 -15.83
CA ALA A 49 -3.82 13.32 -16.35
C ALA A 49 -3.20 14.32 -15.38
N LEU A 50 -3.52 14.19 -14.09
CA LEU A 50 -2.93 15.02 -13.04
C LEU A 50 -1.43 14.79 -12.90
N PHE A 51 -0.98 13.53 -12.93
CA PHE A 51 0.44 13.17 -12.90
C PHE A 51 1.21 13.82 -14.05
N PHE A 52 0.76 13.66 -15.29
CA PHE A 52 1.41 14.26 -16.46
C PHE A 52 1.40 15.79 -16.44
N ALA A 53 0.30 16.40 -15.99
CA ALA A 53 0.22 17.85 -15.82
C ALA A 53 1.26 18.37 -14.82
N LEU A 54 1.39 17.71 -13.67
CA LEU A 54 2.37 18.07 -12.63
C LEU A 54 3.82 17.86 -13.10
N ILE A 55 4.11 16.74 -13.77
CA ILE A 55 5.43 16.50 -14.32
C ILE A 55 5.78 17.52 -15.41
N THR A 56 4.84 17.84 -16.29
CA THR A 56 5.03 18.93 -17.27
C THR A 56 5.35 20.25 -16.56
N ALA A 57 4.61 20.56 -15.48
CA ALA A 57 4.86 21.76 -14.70
C ALA A 57 6.27 21.75 -14.05
N THR A 58 6.79 20.60 -13.60
CA THR A 58 8.17 20.52 -13.08
C THR A 58 9.23 20.87 -14.12
N VAL A 59 8.96 20.62 -15.40
CA VAL A 59 9.86 20.99 -16.49
C VAL A 59 9.66 22.45 -16.88
N MET A 60 8.41 22.91 -17.05
CA MET A 60 8.09 24.19 -17.71
C MET A 60 8.15 25.42 -16.81
N LEU A 61 7.90 25.28 -15.51
CA LEU A 61 7.90 26.42 -14.58
C LEU A 61 9.32 27.01 -14.41
N GLU A 62 9.42 28.32 -14.17
CA GLU A 62 10.70 28.99 -13.92
C GLU A 62 11.10 28.90 -12.45
N ALA A 63 10.13 29.08 -11.53
CA ALA A 63 10.40 29.15 -10.11
C ALA A 63 10.72 27.75 -9.52
N VAL A 64 11.90 27.59 -8.94
CA VAL A 64 12.39 26.32 -8.34
C VAL A 64 11.46 25.80 -7.25
N TRP A 65 10.95 26.69 -6.39
CA TRP A 65 9.99 26.30 -5.35
C TRP A 65 8.68 25.73 -5.93
N ALA A 66 8.21 26.28 -7.05
CA ALA A 66 7.01 25.78 -7.71
C ALA A 66 7.26 24.43 -8.39
N LYS A 67 8.44 24.23 -9.00
CA LYS A 67 8.87 22.90 -9.49
C LYS A 67 8.91 21.88 -8.36
N LEU A 68 9.48 22.24 -7.20
CA LEU A 68 9.53 21.38 -6.01
C LEU A 68 8.13 20.99 -5.54
N LEU A 69 7.24 21.96 -5.40
CA LEU A 69 5.85 21.70 -4.98
C LEU A 69 5.14 20.78 -5.97
N CYS A 70 5.26 21.02 -7.27
CA CYS A 70 4.70 20.13 -8.30
C CYS A 70 5.29 18.73 -8.23
N GLY A 71 6.59 18.58 -7.99
CA GLY A 71 7.25 17.30 -7.80
C GLY A 71 6.73 16.53 -6.58
N MET A 72 6.55 17.21 -5.44
CA MET A 72 5.97 16.61 -4.23
C MET A 72 4.52 16.16 -4.46
N VAL A 73 3.69 17.02 -5.07
CA VAL A 73 2.30 16.67 -5.41
C VAL A 73 2.25 15.54 -6.44
N ALA A 74 3.17 15.51 -7.42
CA ALA A 74 3.30 14.38 -8.34
C ALA A 74 3.63 13.07 -7.61
N GLY A 75 4.49 13.12 -6.58
CA GLY A 75 4.76 11.97 -5.70
C GLY A 75 3.52 11.50 -4.94
N PHE A 76 2.68 12.42 -4.48
CA PHE A 76 1.38 12.08 -3.90
C PHE A 76 0.46 11.40 -4.91
N VAL A 77 0.42 11.88 -6.15
CA VAL A 77 -0.38 11.26 -7.22
C VAL A 77 0.17 9.89 -7.61
N ILE A 78 1.50 9.67 -7.58
CA ILE A 78 2.07 8.32 -7.71
C ILE A 78 1.52 7.39 -6.64
N GLY A 79 1.39 7.85 -5.40
CA GLY A 79 0.77 7.09 -4.33
C GLY A 79 -0.71 6.76 -4.58
N ARG A 80 -1.48 7.68 -5.18
CA ARG A 80 -2.86 7.43 -5.60
C ARG A 80 -2.93 6.36 -6.69
N LEU A 81 -2.09 6.47 -7.71
CA LEU A 81 -1.94 5.44 -8.76
C LEU A 81 -1.53 4.10 -8.16
N PHE A 82 -0.64 4.12 -7.16
CA PHE A 82 -0.25 2.91 -6.44
C PHE A 82 -1.44 2.25 -5.73
N VAL A 83 -2.35 3.01 -5.09
CA VAL A 83 -3.57 2.46 -4.47
C VAL A 83 -4.51 1.85 -5.53
N ILE A 84 -4.62 2.44 -6.73
CA ILE A 84 -5.36 1.83 -7.86
C ILE A 84 -4.72 0.49 -8.27
N GLY A 85 -3.39 0.46 -8.38
CA GLY A 85 -2.64 -0.76 -8.68
C GLY A 85 -2.79 -1.85 -7.61
N HIS A 86 -2.80 -1.44 -6.35
CA HIS A 86 -3.08 -2.28 -5.18
C HIS A 86 -4.44 -2.98 -5.31
N ASP A 87 -5.52 -2.24 -5.57
CA ASP A 87 -6.85 -2.81 -5.78
C ASP A 87 -6.90 -3.76 -6.99
N ALA A 88 -6.20 -3.42 -8.05
CA ALA A 88 -6.08 -4.29 -9.21
C ALA A 88 -5.40 -5.63 -8.86
N CYS A 89 -4.39 -5.63 -7.97
CA CYS A 89 -3.77 -6.85 -7.45
C CYS A 89 -4.75 -7.71 -6.65
N HIS A 90 -5.60 -7.09 -5.85
CA HIS A 90 -6.67 -7.77 -5.11
C HIS A 90 -7.84 -8.25 -5.97
N GLN A 91 -7.80 -7.97 -7.27
CA GLN A 91 -8.90 -8.25 -8.20
C GLN A 91 -10.19 -7.51 -7.83
N SER A 92 -10.10 -6.41 -7.09
CA SER A 92 -11.21 -5.59 -6.59
C SER A 92 -11.51 -4.38 -7.48
N LEU A 93 -10.58 -3.95 -8.34
CA LEU A 93 -10.72 -2.74 -9.14
C LEU A 93 -11.81 -2.85 -10.22
N THR A 94 -11.85 -3.96 -10.96
CA THR A 94 -12.86 -4.27 -11.98
C THR A 94 -13.37 -5.71 -11.86
N PRO A 95 -14.52 -6.07 -12.45
CA PRO A 95 -14.99 -7.46 -12.47
C PRO A 95 -14.16 -8.39 -13.37
N HIS A 96 -13.24 -7.85 -14.18
CA HIS A 96 -12.49 -8.59 -15.19
C HIS A 96 -11.06 -8.84 -14.76
N ARG A 97 -10.72 -10.11 -14.46
CA ARG A 97 -9.42 -10.50 -13.91
C ARG A 97 -8.22 -10.09 -14.77
N GLU A 98 -8.29 -10.30 -16.08
CA GLU A 98 -7.17 -9.96 -16.97
C GLU A 98 -7.02 -8.43 -17.12
N LEU A 99 -8.14 -7.71 -17.13
CA LEU A 99 -8.12 -6.25 -17.14
C LEU A 99 -7.47 -5.69 -15.87
N ASN A 100 -7.77 -6.26 -14.70
CA ASN A 100 -7.10 -5.88 -13.45
C ASN A 100 -5.59 -6.05 -13.53
N LYS A 101 -5.09 -7.16 -14.11
CA LYS A 101 -3.65 -7.36 -14.28
C LYS A 101 -3.00 -6.32 -15.20
N VAL A 102 -3.70 -5.88 -16.24
CA VAL A 102 -3.21 -4.85 -17.17
C VAL A 102 -3.23 -3.48 -16.48
N LEU A 103 -4.38 -3.08 -15.92
CA LEU A 103 -4.52 -1.79 -15.25
C LEU A 103 -3.59 -1.66 -14.05
N GLY A 104 -3.39 -2.75 -13.29
CA GLY A 104 -2.47 -2.77 -12.17
C GLY A 104 -1.01 -2.55 -12.57
N ARG A 105 -0.56 -3.18 -13.68
CA ARG A 105 0.77 -2.90 -14.24
C ARG A 105 0.92 -1.45 -14.65
N ILE A 106 -0.06 -0.93 -15.37
CA ILE A 106 -0.06 0.49 -15.78
C ILE A 106 -0.01 1.39 -14.54
N ALA A 107 -0.86 1.18 -13.57
CA ALA A 107 -0.94 2.01 -12.36
C ALA A 107 0.35 1.98 -11.52
N PHE A 108 1.11 0.87 -11.54
CA PHE A 108 2.38 0.75 -10.83
C PHE A 108 3.60 1.32 -11.55
N LEU A 109 3.51 1.66 -12.85
CA LEU A 109 4.66 2.17 -13.59
C LEU A 109 5.30 3.41 -12.95
N PRO A 110 4.57 4.47 -12.56
CA PRO A 110 5.20 5.65 -11.99
C PRO A 110 5.88 5.41 -10.64
N SER A 111 5.45 4.40 -9.90
CA SER A 111 6.06 3.98 -8.63
C SER A 111 7.27 3.05 -8.82
N LEU A 112 7.56 2.66 -10.05
CA LEU A 112 8.58 1.66 -10.39
C LEU A 112 8.41 0.35 -9.63
N THR A 113 7.17 -0.14 -9.51
CA THR A 113 6.84 -1.35 -8.75
C THR A 113 6.47 -2.49 -9.70
N PRO A 114 7.23 -3.62 -9.72
CA PRO A 114 6.87 -4.80 -10.49
C PRO A 114 5.61 -5.47 -9.95
N TYR A 115 4.55 -5.48 -10.74
CA TYR A 115 3.21 -5.93 -10.34
C TYR A 115 3.17 -7.31 -9.69
N SER A 116 3.78 -8.31 -10.32
CA SER A 116 3.71 -9.70 -9.85
C SER A 116 4.53 -9.97 -8.59
N LEU A 117 5.62 -9.25 -8.39
CA LEU A 117 6.41 -9.32 -7.16
C LEU A 117 5.64 -8.69 -6.00
N TRP A 118 5.09 -7.51 -6.24
CA TRP A 118 4.25 -6.83 -5.25
C TRP A 118 3.00 -7.66 -4.90
N ASP A 119 2.28 -8.18 -5.89
CA ASP A 119 1.12 -9.07 -5.70
C ASP A 119 1.48 -10.27 -4.80
N THR A 120 2.63 -10.91 -5.03
CA THR A 120 3.07 -12.04 -4.21
C THR A 120 3.42 -11.61 -2.79
N GLY A 121 4.17 -10.55 -2.62
CA GLY A 121 4.56 -10.03 -1.29
C GLY A 121 3.37 -9.54 -0.48
N HIS A 122 2.47 -8.82 -1.12
CA HIS A 122 1.32 -8.21 -0.46
C HIS A 122 0.17 -9.19 -0.25
N ASN A 123 -0.32 -9.85 -1.29
CA ASN A 123 -1.50 -10.70 -1.18
C ASN A 123 -1.22 -12.04 -0.49
N VAL A 124 -0.07 -12.66 -0.77
CA VAL A 124 0.22 -14.01 -0.24
C VAL A 124 0.89 -13.91 1.13
N VAL A 125 1.87 -13.02 1.29
CA VAL A 125 2.63 -12.92 2.53
C VAL A 125 1.93 -11.99 3.51
N HIS A 126 1.77 -10.71 3.19
CA HIS A 126 1.25 -9.73 4.13
C HIS A 126 -0.21 -10.01 4.51
N HIS A 127 -1.15 -10.06 3.57
CA HIS A 127 -2.56 -10.36 3.89
C HIS A 127 -2.80 -11.79 4.38
N GLY A 128 -1.95 -12.73 3.97
CA GLY A 128 -2.02 -14.12 4.42
C GLY A 128 -1.55 -14.30 5.86
N TYR A 129 -0.69 -13.41 6.36
CA TYR A 129 0.01 -13.57 7.64
C TYR A 129 0.28 -12.25 8.36
N THR A 130 -0.61 -11.27 8.23
CA THR A 130 -0.45 -9.92 8.81
C THR A 130 -0.02 -9.99 10.27
N ASN A 131 1.11 -9.36 10.60
CA ASN A 131 1.71 -9.31 11.93
C ASN A 131 2.09 -10.69 12.54
N LEU A 132 2.31 -11.71 11.70
CA LEU A 132 2.96 -12.96 12.15
C LEU A 132 4.47 -12.84 11.96
N LYS A 133 5.22 -12.70 13.05
CA LYS A 133 6.68 -12.56 13.05
C LYS A 133 7.35 -13.76 12.36
N GLY A 134 8.37 -13.51 11.58
CA GLY A 134 9.08 -14.51 10.79
C GLY A 134 8.41 -14.86 9.44
N VAL A 135 7.19 -14.37 9.19
CA VAL A 135 6.49 -14.52 7.90
C VAL A 135 6.19 -13.17 7.30
N ASP A 136 5.39 -12.32 7.99
CA ASP A 136 5.13 -10.96 7.55
C ASP A 136 6.38 -10.10 7.76
N PHE A 137 6.78 -9.41 6.71
CA PHE A 137 7.97 -8.54 6.72
C PHE A 137 7.63 -7.05 6.89
N VAL A 138 6.33 -6.72 6.88
CA VAL A 138 5.88 -5.33 6.93
C VAL A 138 6.02 -4.80 8.36
N TRP A 139 7.06 -3.99 8.58
CA TRP A 139 7.36 -3.37 9.88
C TRP A 139 7.55 -4.36 11.05
N THR A 140 8.05 -5.56 10.77
CA THR A 140 8.34 -6.59 11.79
C THR A 140 9.16 -6.01 12.93
N PRO A 141 8.69 -6.10 14.19
CA PRO A 141 9.43 -5.60 15.34
C PRO A 141 10.63 -6.50 15.67
N LEU A 142 11.67 -5.90 16.21
CA LEU A 142 12.80 -6.60 16.81
C LEU A 142 12.60 -6.71 18.32
N THR A 143 12.99 -7.84 18.88
CA THR A 143 13.21 -7.95 20.34
C THR A 143 14.46 -7.15 20.75
N ALA A 144 14.60 -6.85 22.02
CA ALA A 144 15.82 -6.19 22.53
C ALA A 144 17.09 -6.99 22.20
N ALA A 145 17.04 -8.31 22.34
CA ALA A 145 18.17 -9.19 22.01
C ALA A 145 18.52 -9.17 20.51
N GLU A 146 17.51 -9.22 19.62
CA GLU A 146 17.73 -9.11 18.17
C GLU A 146 18.33 -7.75 17.82
N PHE A 147 17.84 -6.66 18.41
CA PHE A 147 18.39 -5.33 18.19
C PHE A 147 19.83 -5.23 18.66
N GLU A 148 20.16 -5.75 19.85
CA GLU A 148 21.54 -5.72 20.37
C GLU A 148 22.51 -6.56 19.54
N ALA A 149 22.05 -7.61 18.88
CA ALA A 149 22.85 -8.44 17.98
C ALA A 149 23.17 -7.77 16.62
N LEU A 150 22.50 -6.64 16.28
CA LEU A 150 22.75 -5.92 15.02
C LEU A 150 24.12 -5.24 15.01
N SER A 151 24.72 -5.10 13.83
CA SER A 151 25.90 -4.26 13.63
C SER A 151 25.58 -2.78 13.91
N PRO A 152 26.60 -1.93 14.18
CA PRO A 152 26.37 -0.48 14.42
C PRO A 152 25.59 0.22 13.31
N LEU A 153 25.86 -0.09 12.05
CA LEU A 153 25.15 0.46 10.90
C LEU A 153 23.68 0.01 10.86
N GLN A 154 23.43 -1.26 11.12
CA GLN A 154 22.06 -1.78 11.17
C GLN A 154 21.27 -1.19 12.35
N LYS A 155 21.90 -1.00 13.52
CA LYS A 155 21.28 -0.28 14.65
C LYS A 155 20.91 1.15 14.28
N LEU A 156 21.80 1.86 13.57
CA LEU A 156 21.52 3.22 13.09
C LEU A 156 20.34 3.25 12.11
N LEU A 157 20.30 2.31 11.16
CA LEU A 157 19.21 2.18 10.19
C LEU A 157 17.88 1.86 10.89
N GLU A 158 17.86 0.90 11.84
CA GLU A 158 16.65 0.56 12.59
C GLU A 158 16.11 1.74 13.41
N ARG A 159 16.99 2.55 14.01
CA ARG A 159 16.59 3.79 14.69
C ARG A 159 16.02 4.82 13.72
N ALA A 160 16.63 4.97 12.53
CA ALA A 160 16.13 5.86 11.49
C ALA A 160 14.76 5.37 10.98
N TYR A 161 14.62 4.10 10.65
CA TYR A 161 13.36 3.51 10.18
C TYR A 161 12.19 3.75 11.14
N ARG A 162 12.44 3.59 12.44
CA ARG A 162 11.41 3.71 13.48
C ARG A 162 11.28 5.11 14.06
N SER A 163 12.06 6.07 13.57
CA SER A 163 11.80 7.46 13.84
C SER A 163 10.55 7.90 13.08
N GLY A 164 9.71 8.73 13.64
CA GLY A 164 8.53 9.27 12.94
C GLY A 164 8.86 10.10 11.68
N TRP A 165 10.16 10.32 11.40
CA TRP A 165 10.66 11.16 10.30
C TRP A 165 11.05 10.39 9.04
N ALA A 166 11.30 9.08 9.15
CA ALA A 166 11.87 8.30 8.04
C ALA A 166 11.13 6.97 7.72
N PRO A 167 9.79 6.91 7.78
CA PRO A 167 9.07 5.68 7.43
C PRO A 167 9.28 5.28 5.97
N GLY A 168 9.48 6.27 5.09
CA GLY A 168 9.77 6.03 3.67
C GLY A 168 11.11 5.35 3.43
N LEU A 169 12.09 5.56 4.30
CA LEU A 169 13.39 4.91 4.18
C LEU A 169 13.27 3.38 4.37
N TYR A 170 12.46 2.95 5.35
CA TYR A 170 12.16 1.53 5.54
C TYR A 170 11.47 0.94 4.31
N TYR A 171 10.41 1.58 3.83
CA TYR A 171 9.67 1.11 2.66
C TYR A 171 10.59 1.01 1.43
N MET A 172 11.35 2.06 1.16
CA MET A 172 12.25 2.13 0.00
C MET A 172 13.32 1.04 0.03
N ILE A 173 13.95 0.77 1.20
CA ILE A 173 15.07 -0.17 1.29
C ILE A 173 14.58 -1.60 1.56
N GLU A 174 13.77 -1.80 2.61
CA GLU A 174 13.42 -3.14 3.08
C GLU A 174 12.31 -3.79 2.26
N ILE A 175 11.39 -2.97 1.70
CA ILE A 175 10.27 -3.48 0.91
C ILE A 175 10.58 -3.32 -0.59
N TRP A 176 10.58 -2.08 -1.09
CA TRP A 176 10.69 -1.83 -2.51
C TRP A 176 12.00 -2.38 -3.11
N TRP A 177 13.18 -2.01 -2.56
CA TRP A 177 14.46 -2.44 -3.12
C TRP A 177 14.70 -3.93 -2.94
N LYS A 178 14.59 -4.44 -1.70
CA LYS A 178 15.00 -5.82 -1.39
C LYS A 178 13.98 -6.87 -1.78
N ARG A 179 12.69 -6.55 -1.85
CA ARG A 179 11.63 -7.54 -2.02
C ARG A 179 10.87 -7.41 -3.35
N GLU A 180 10.77 -6.20 -3.86
CA GLU A 180 9.96 -5.93 -5.05
C GLU A 180 10.81 -5.65 -6.29
N PHE A 181 11.92 -4.92 -6.17
CA PHE A 181 12.73 -4.52 -7.33
C PHE A 181 13.90 -5.46 -7.61
N PHE A 182 14.70 -5.77 -6.58
CA PHE A 182 15.84 -6.71 -6.68
C PHE A 182 15.78 -7.83 -5.65
N PRO A 183 14.72 -8.69 -5.66
CA PRO A 183 14.59 -9.73 -4.66
C PRO A 183 15.66 -10.80 -4.83
N ASN A 184 16.29 -11.16 -3.72
CA ASN A 184 17.14 -12.35 -3.64
C ASN A 184 16.32 -13.56 -3.14
N LYS A 185 16.96 -14.74 -3.05
CA LYS A 185 16.30 -15.97 -2.59
C LYS A 185 15.76 -15.89 -1.15
N THR A 186 16.39 -15.09 -0.29
CA THR A 186 15.96 -14.91 1.09
C THR A 186 14.68 -14.07 1.18
N HIS A 187 14.60 -13.00 0.37
CA HIS A 187 13.49 -12.07 0.39
C HIS A 187 12.29 -12.52 -0.46
N MET A 188 12.55 -13.29 -1.54
CA MET A 188 11.54 -13.86 -2.41
C MET A 188 11.98 -15.28 -2.79
N PRO A 189 11.65 -16.30 -1.98
CA PRO A 189 12.06 -17.69 -2.25
C PRO A 189 11.36 -18.29 -3.47
N THR A 190 10.16 -17.83 -3.77
CA THR A 190 9.41 -18.25 -4.96
C THR A 190 9.99 -17.59 -6.22
N ARG A 191 10.17 -18.37 -7.30
CA ARG A 191 10.60 -17.86 -8.60
C ARG A 191 9.54 -18.16 -9.66
N ARG A 192 9.13 -17.12 -10.39
CA ARG A 192 8.16 -17.22 -11.49
C ARG A 192 8.67 -16.42 -12.69
N PRO A 193 8.54 -16.93 -13.93
CA PRO A 193 8.99 -16.20 -15.13
C PRO A 193 8.34 -14.78 -15.25
N ILE A 194 7.13 -14.62 -14.73
CA ILE A 194 6.42 -13.33 -14.74
C ILE A 194 7.14 -12.25 -13.93
N PHE A 195 7.87 -12.60 -12.87
CA PHE A 195 8.62 -11.64 -12.07
C PHE A 195 9.67 -10.92 -12.91
N PHE A 196 10.43 -11.67 -13.70
CA PHE A 196 11.40 -11.09 -14.63
C PHE A 196 10.74 -10.17 -15.65
N LYS A 197 9.61 -10.58 -16.24
CA LYS A 197 8.90 -9.77 -17.24
C LYS A 197 8.41 -8.45 -16.64
N ASP A 198 7.83 -8.48 -15.45
CA ASP A 198 7.34 -7.28 -14.78
C ASP A 198 8.50 -6.37 -14.32
N SER A 199 9.61 -6.94 -13.83
CA SER A 199 10.81 -6.15 -13.51
C SER A 199 11.41 -5.50 -14.75
N LEU A 200 11.51 -6.23 -15.88
CA LEU A 200 11.98 -5.68 -17.13
C LEU A 200 11.08 -4.55 -17.64
N LEU A 201 9.75 -4.73 -17.58
CA LEU A 201 8.79 -3.69 -17.94
C LEU A 201 9.03 -2.40 -17.16
N VAL A 202 9.21 -2.51 -15.85
CA VAL A 202 9.44 -1.37 -14.95
C VAL A 202 10.79 -0.70 -15.22
N ILE A 203 11.85 -1.48 -15.46
CA ILE A 203 13.18 -0.95 -15.80
C ILE A 203 13.13 -0.20 -17.13
N VAL A 204 12.52 -0.79 -18.17
CA VAL A 204 12.37 -0.14 -19.47
C VAL A 204 11.56 1.14 -19.34
N PHE A 205 10.44 1.11 -18.62
CA PHE A 205 9.67 2.32 -18.35
C PHE A 205 10.51 3.40 -17.64
N GLY A 206 11.24 3.05 -16.58
CA GLY A 206 12.06 3.99 -15.83
C GLY A 206 13.14 4.66 -16.69
N VAL A 207 13.82 3.88 -17.54
CA VAL A 207 14.83 4.41 -18.47
C VAL A 207 14.18 5.35 -19.49
N LEU A 208 13.08 4.95 -20.11
CA LEU A 208 12.35 5.78 -21.08
C LEU A 208 11.79 7.04 -20.43
N TRP A 209 11.30 6.96 -19.20
CA TRP A 209 10.80 8.09 -18.44
C TRP A 209 11.88 9.13 -18.13
N ILE A 210 13.04 8.70 -17.65
CA ILE A 210 14.21 9.56 -17.43
C ILE A 210 14.65 10.22 -18.74
N ALA A 211 14.74 9.45 -19.81
CA ALA A 211 15.11 9.95 -21.13
C ALA A 211 14.08 10.97 -21.66
N ALA A 212 12.80 10.74 -21.48
CA ALA A 212 11.75 11.66 -21.90
C ALA A 212 11.80 12.99 -21.16
N ILE A 213 12.00 12.99 -19.83
CA ILE A 213 12.14 14.21 -19.04
C ILE A 213 13.43 14.97 -19.44
N ALA A 214 14.55 14.27 -19.62
CA ALA A 214 15.79 14.88 -20.07
C ALA A 214 15.65 15.53 -21.46
N ALA A 215 15.02 14.84 -22.42
CA ALA A 215 14.75 15.36 -23.75
C ALA A 215 13.80 16.57 -23.71
N ALA A 216 12.75 16.53 -22.90
CA ALA A 216 11.85 17.67 -22.71
C ALA A 216 12.57 18.88 -22.12
N ALA A 217 13.46 18.68 -21.16
CA ALA A 217 14.27 19.75 -20.58
C ALA A 217 15.19 20.39 -21.64
N VAL A 218 15.88 19.58 -22.45
CA VAL A 218 16.72 20.09 -23.57
C VAL A 218 15.88 20.87 -24.56
N TYR A 219 14.75 20.32 -24.99
CA TYR A 219 13.85 20.95 -25.97
C TYR A 219 13.31 22.30 -25.48
N THR A 220 13.03 22.43 -24.19
CA THR A 220 12.50 23.65 -23.57
C THR A 220 13.56 24.61 -23.05
N GLY A 221 14.85 24.31 -23.23
CA GLY A 221 15.97 25.13 -22.72
C GLY A 221 16.11 25.10 -21.19
N GLN A 222 15.49 24.13 -20.51
CA GLN A 222 15.53 23.98 -19.08
C GLN A 222 16.75 23.15 -18.61
N SER A 223 17.17 23.34 -17.37
CA SER A 223 18.23 22.52 -16.78
C SER A 223 17.81 21.06 -16.70
N VAL A 224 18.53 20.16 -17.38
CA VAL A 224 18.29 18.70 -17.35
C VAL A 224 18.37 18.16 -15.93
N TRP A 225 19.40 18.54 -15.17
CA TRP A 225 19.58 18.07 -13.79
C TRP A 225 18.44 18.51 -12.87
N LEU A 226 18.03 19.78 -12.98
CA LEU A 226 16.90 20.27 -12.17
C LEU A 226 15.60 19.60 -12.55
N SER A 227 15.35 19.37 -13.84
CA SER A 227 14.15 18.68 -14.32
C SER A 227 14.11 17.22 -13.88
N LEU A 228 15.24 16.51 -13.92
CA LEU A 228 15.36 15.15 -13.40
C LEU A 228 15.19 15.11 -11.87
N LEU A 229 15.77 16.05 -11.16
CA LEU A 229 15.60 16.15 -9.71
C LEU A 229 14.12 16.34 -9.35
N MET A 230 13.43 17.30 -9.98
CA MET A 230 12.07 17.69 -9.63
C MET A 230 11.00 16.78 -10.26
N GLY A 231 11.25 16.19 -11.42
CA GLY A 231 10.29 15.35 -12.15
C GLY A 231 10.48 13.84 -11.97
N VAL A 232 11.61 13.40 -11.39
CA VAL A 232 11.89 11.98 -11.14
C VAL A 232 12.19 11.72 -9.67
N LEU A 233 13.26 12.32 -9.12
CA LEU A 233 13.76 11.97 -7.79
C LEU A 233 12.82 12.45 -6.68
N ILE A 234 12.39 13.71 -6.71
CA ILE A 234 11.47 14.26 -5.70
C ILE A 234 10.14 13.48 -5.67
N PRO A 235 9.43 13.25 -6.81
CA PRO A 235 8.24 12.44 -6.82
C PRO A 235 8.45 11.02 -6.27
N PHE A 236 9.56 10.37 -6.64
CA PHE A 236 9.87 9.02 -6.20
C PHE A 236 10.12 8.94 -4.69
N PHE A 237 10.91 9.84 -4.13
CA PHE A 237 11.16 9.89 -2.68
C PHE A 237 9.92 10.27 -1.89
N PHE A 238 9.13 11.22 -2.41
CA PHE A 238 7.88 11.61 -1.75
C PHE A 238 6.88 10.47 -1.73
N TRP A 239 6.70 9.74 -2.83
CA TRP A 239 5.87 8.56 -2.89
C TRP A 239 6.32 7.49 -1.87
N ASN A 240 7.61 7.16 -1.84
CA ASN A 240 8.15 6.20 -0.86
C ASN A 240 7.88 6.64 0.58
N THR A 241 8.01 7.94 0.86
CA THR A 241 7.71 8.49 2.20
C THR A 241 6.24 8.36 2.54
N MET A 242 5.37 8.69 1.60
CA MET A 242 3.93 8.60 1.78
C MET A 242 3.45 7.15 2.01
N ILE A 243 3.84 6.22 1.14
CA ILE A 243 3.41 4.83 1.28
C ILE A 243 4.06 4.16 2.49
N GLY A 244 5.30 4.48 2.77
CA GLY A 244 5.98 4.04 3.98
C GLY A 244 5.28 4.51 5.25
N PHE A 245 4.83 5.76 5.29
CA PHE A 245 4.00 6.29 6.37
C PHE A 245 2.67 5.55 6.48
N VAL A 246 1.94 5.40 5.37
CA VAL A 246 0.64 4.68 5.33
C VAL A 246 0.77 3.29 5.92
N VAL A 247 1.72 2.51 5.44
CA VAL A 247 1.94 1.13 5.90
C VAL A 247 2.41 1.10 7.37
N TYR A 248 3.26 2.06 7.77
CA TYR A 248 3.73 2.18 9.15
C TYR A 248 2.56 2.37 10.13
N VAL A 249 1.74 3.39 9.90
CA VAL A 249 0.65 3.75 10.84
C VAL A 249 -0.44 2.68 10.92
N HIS A 250 -0.64 1.91 9.85
CA HIS A 250 -1.64 0.86 9.82
C HIS A 250 -1.28 -0.38 10.66
N HIS A 251 0.02 -0.67 10.85
CA HIS A 251 0.47 -1.95 11.42
C HIS A 251 1.38 -1.82 12.66
N THR A 252 1.65 -0.59 13.14
CA THR A 252 2.57 -0.35 14.26
C THR A 252 1.97 0.42 15.43
N HIS A 253 0.64 0.64 15.44
CA HIS A 253 -0.04 1.29 16.55
C HIS A 253 0.14 0.50 17.86
N VAL A 254 0.19 1.19 19.01
CA VAL A 254 0.43 0.57 20.33
C VAL A 254 -0.59 -0.51 20.74
N LYS A 255 -1.79 -0.46 20.19
CA LYS A 255 -2.85 -1.47 20.40
C LYS A 255 -2.76 -2.64 19.43
N VAL A 256 -1.93 -2.55 18.40
CA VAL A 256 -1.75 -3.60 17.40
C VAL A 256 -0.78 -4.64 17.93
N SER A 257 -1.16 -5.91 17.87
CA SER A 257 -0.34 -7.01 18.34
C SER A 257 0.47 -7.67 17.22
N TRP A 258 1.69 -8.07 17.56
CA TRP A 258 2.52 -8.98 16.79
C TRP A 258 2.57 -10.34 17.47
N HIS A 259 2.62 -11.41 16.70
CA HIS A 259 2.57 -12.78 17.22
C HIS A 259 3.73 -13.60 16.68
N ASP A 260 4.43 -14.31 17.57
CA ASP A 260 5.51 -15.25 17.21
C ASP A 260 4.98 -16.67 16.95
N ASN A 261 3.73 -16.95 17.33
CA ASN A 261 3.12 -18.25 17.26
C ASN A 261 1.85 -18.22 16.41
N LYS A 262 1.77 -19.09 15.39
CA LYS A 262 0.64 -19.16 14.45
C LYS A 262 -0.70 -19.49 15.12
N ALA A 263 -0.70 -20.33 16.17
CA ALA A 263 -1.94 -20.69 16.87
C ALA A 263 -2.51 -19.51 17.66
N ALA A 264 -1.64 -18.76 18.36
CA ALA A 264 -2.02 -17.53 19.06
C ALA A 264 -2.49 -16.46 18.05
N TRP A 265 -1.76 -16.29 16.94
CA TRP A 265 -2.12 -15.40 15.85
C TRP A 265 -3.52 -15.70 15.27
N THR A 266 -3.81 -16.97 14.99
CA THR A 266 -5.13 -17.39 14.46
C THR A 266 -6.27 -17.05 15.43
N LYS A 267 -6.05 -17.26 16.75
CA LYS A 267 -7.03 -16.95 17.78
C LYS A 267 -7.28 -15.45 17.97
N ALA A 268 -6.29 -14.63 17.66
CA ALA A 268 -6.38 -13.17 17.81
C ALA A 268 -7.21 -12.47 16.73
N ALA A 269 -7.78 -13.18 15.78
CA ALA A 269 -8.51 -12.62 14.63
C ALA A 269 -7.71 -11.50 13.93
N PRO A 270 -6.53 -11.80 13.34
CA PRO A 270 -5.57 -10.81 12.88
C PRO A 270 -6.12 -9.83 11.85
N PHE A 271 -7.11 -10.22 11.07
CA PHE A 271 -7.80 -9.36 10.10
C PHE A 271 -8.53 -8.15 10.72
N VAL A 272 -8.70 -8.11 12.06
CA VAL A 272 -9.21 -6.96 12.81
C VAL A 272 -8.18 -6.43 13.80
N SER A 273 -7.49 -7.32 14.54
CA SER A 273 -6.63 -6.93 15.67
C SER A 273 -5.25 -6.41 15.25
N THR A 274 -4.85 -6.54 13.99
CA THR A 274 -3.54 -6.13 13.48
C THR A 274 -3.59 -4.93 12.54
N THR A 275 -4.75 -4.26 12.46
CA THR A 275 -4.97 -3.14 11.55
C THR A 275 -5.57 -1.96 12.29
N VAL A 276 -5.39 -0.77 11.72
CA VAL A 276 -5.90 0.49 12.27
C VAL A 276 -6.72 1.22 11.19
N HIS A 277 -7.86 1.77 11.57
CA HIS A 277 -8.57 2.76 10.79
C HIS A 277 -8.06 4.16 11.16
N LEU A 278 -7.47 4.86 10.21
CA LEU A 278 -6.95 6.21 10.42
C LEU A 278 -7.94 7.26 9.93
N THR A 279 -8.36 8.11 10.83
CA THR A 279 -9.25 9.24 10.51
C THR A 279 -8.44 10.53 10.40
N PHE A 280 -8.71 11.29 9.36
CA PHE A 280 -8.09 12.58 9.11
C PHE A 280 -9.14 13.69 8.96
N PRO A 281 -8.86 14.91 9.40
CA PRO A 281 -9.69 16.06 9.08
C PRO A 281 -9.72 16.33 7.57
N PHE A 282 -10.67 17.13 7.09
CA PHE A 282 -10.74 17.62 5.72
C PHE A 282 -10.85 16.56 4.61
N HIS A 283 -11.41 15.39 4.90
CA HIS A 283 -11.62 14.30 3.92
C HIS A 283 -10.33 13.77 3.25
N ILE A 284 -9.19 13.90 3.88
CA ILE A 284 -7.89 13.41 3.35
C ILE A 284 -7.94 11.93 2.98
N GLY A 285 -8.70 11.09 3.71
CA GLY A 285 -8.91 9.69 3.36
C GLY A 285 -9.43 9.50 1.93
N GLY A 286 -10.37 10.34 1.48
CA GLY A 286 -10.86 10.33 0.10
C GLY A 286 -9.79 10.73 -0.93
N MET A 287 -8.90 11.66 -0.58
CA MET A 287 -7.78 12.05 -1.44
C MET A 287 -6.78 10.89 -1.65
N MET A 288 -6.73 9.92 -0.74
CA MET A 288 -5.89 8.72 -0.81
C MET A 288 -6.67 7.45 -1.18
N HIS A 289 -7.76 7.61 -1.91
CA HIS A 289 -8.62 6.50 -2.36
C HIS A 289 -9.11 5.61 -1.21
N HIS A 290 -9.34 6.17 -0.03
CA HIS A 290 -9.83 5.45 1.14
C HIS A 290 -8.95 4.28 1.62
N ILE A 291 -7.65 4.28 1.33
CA ILE A 291 -6.73 3.24 1.83
C ILE A 291 -6.58 3.28 3.36
N MET A 292 -6.99 4.39 3.99
CA MET A 292 -6.95 4.58 5.44
C MET A 292 -8.02 3.77 6.18
N GLU A 293 -9.08 3.35 5.51
CA GLU A 293 -10.10 2.42 5.98
C GLU A 293 -9.59 0.97 5.94
N HIS A 294 -8.44 0.76 6.58
CA HIS A 294 -7.57 -0.39 6.38
C HIS A 294 -8.10 -1.68 7.01
N THR A 295 -8.88 -1.61 8.09
CA THR A 295 -9.48 -2.80 8.70
C THR A 295 -10.52 -3.43 7.75
N ALA A 296 -11.35 -2.62 7.09
CA ALA A 296 -12.28 -3.14 6.09
C ALA A 296 -11.56 -3.83 4.93
N HIS A 297 -10.45 -3.23 4.49
CA HIS A 297 -9.60 -3.80 3.45
C HIS A 297 -9.01 -5.16 3.87
N HIS A 298 -8.51 -5.30 5.11
CA HIS A 298 -8.00 -6.59 5.62
C HIS A 298 -9.08 -7.61 5.89
N VAL A 299 -10.30 -7.20 6.25
CA VAL A 299 -11.44 -8.13 6.39
C VAL A 299 -11.86 -8.66 5.03
N ASP A 300 -11.99 -7.81 4.02
CA ASP A 300 -12.33 -8.25 2.67
C ASP A 300 -11.62 -7.45 1.57
N MET A 301 -10.55 -8.01 1.05
CA MET A 301 -9.77 -7.44 -0.06
C MET A 301 -10.57 -7.31 -1.37
N SER A 302 -11.75 -7.91 -1.48
CA SER A 302 -12.59 -7.80 -2.68
C SER A 302 -13.39 -6.50 -2.76
N ILE A 303 -13.38 -5.69 -1.70
CA ILE A 303 -14.04 -4.39 -1.65
C ILE A 303 -13.23 -3.38 -2.46
N PRO A 304 -13.79 -2.74 -3.49
CA PRO A 304 -13.05 -1.74 -4.26
C PRO A 304 -12.84 -0.46 -3.45
N LEU A 305 -11.75 0.24 -3.73
CA LEU A 305 -11.32 1.47 -3.02
C LEU A 305 -12.45 2.51 -2.84
N TYR A 306 -13.31 2.66 -3.83
CA TYR A 306 -14.43 3.61 -3.77
C TYR A 306 -15.63 3.16 -2.92
N ARG A 307 -15.55 1.96 -2.29
CA ARG A 307 -16.52 1.41 -1.33
C ARG A 307 -15.93 1.19 0.06
N LEU A 308 -14.60 1.32 0.24
CA LEU A 308 -13.93 1.05 1.51
C LEU A 308 -14.49 1.88 2.67
N LYS A 309 -14.80 3.16 2.45
CA LYS A 309 -15.42 4.00 3.48
C LYS A 309 -16.75 3.43 4.00
N GLN A 310 -17.58 2.93 3.10
CA GLN A 310 -18.87 2.32 3.46
C GLN A 310 -18.66 0.98 4.17
N ALA A 311 -17.69 0.18 3.71
CA ALA A 311 -17.33 -1.08 4.32
C ALA A 311 -16.77 -0.90 5.74
N GLN A 312 -15.91 0.10 5.94
CA GLN A 312 -15.37 0.43 7.25
C GLN A 312 -16.46 0.88 8.22
N ALA A 313 -17.35 1.78 7.80
CA ALA A 313 -18.50 2.22 8.61
C ALA A 313 -19.40 1.03 9.00
N LYS A 314 -19.64 0.09 8.07
CA LYS A 314 -20.41 -1.12 8.38
C LYS A 314 -19.71 -2.02 9.39
N LEU A 315 -18.39 -2.18 9.29
CA LEU A 315 -17.64 -2.96 10.29
C LEU A 315 -17.65 -2.28 11.68
N GLU A 316 -17.53 -0.97 11.75
CA GLU A 316 -17.58 -0.23 13.02
C GLU A 316 -18.96 -0.33 13.69
N GLU A 317 -20.04 -0.30 12.90
CA GLU A 317 -21.41 -0.56 13.38
C GLU A 317 -21.54 -1.98 13.96
N MET A 318 -21.01 -2.99 13.25
CA MET A 318 -21.16 -4.39 13.61
C MET A 318 -20.16 -4.88 14.65
N LEU A 319 -19.05 -4.18 14.85
CA LEU A 319 -17.95 -4.52 15.76
C LEU A 319 -17.65 -3.35 16.72
N PRO A 320 -18.64 -2.86 17.51
CA PRO A 320 -18.45 -1.67 18.34
C PRO A 320 -17.30 -1.84 19.31
N GLY A 321 -16.38 -0.87 19.33
CA GLY A 321 -15.24 -0.82 20.23
C GLY A 321 -14.10 -1.82 19.94
N ARG A 322 -14.17 -2.60 18.85
CA ARG A 322 -13.14 -3.61 18.50
C ARG A 322 -12.16 -3.13 17.45
N ILE A 323 -12.55 -2.20 16.63
CA ILE A 323 -11.67 -1.62 15.61
C ILE A 323 -10.79 -0.57 16.26
N ILE A 324 -9.50 -0.62 15.99
CA ILE A 324 -8.54 0.38 16.44
C ILE A 324 -8.68 1.61 15.52
N VAL A 325 -9.07 2.74 16.11
CA VAL A 325 -9.22 4.02 15.43
C VAL A 325 -8.24 5.02 16.01
#